data_26da4d005e6e3da7e0b75c08b8203916
#
_entry.id   26da4d005e6e3da7e0b75c08b8203916
#
_cell.length_a   1.000
_cell.length_b   1.000
_cell.length_c   1.000
_cell.angle_alpha   90.00
_cell.angle_beta   90.00
_cell.angle_gamma   90.00
#
_symmetry.space_group_name_H-M   'P 1'
#
loop_
_entity.id
_entity.type
_entity.pdbx_description
1 polymer ?
#
loop_
_entity_poly.entity_id
_entity_poly.type
_entity_poly.pdbx_seq_one_letter_code
_entity_poly.pdbx_strand_id
1 'polypeptide(L)'
;MKTALTIAGSDSSGGAGIQADLKSFAANGVFGMSVINSVTSQNTTGVFGVYDIPCDVVASQIDAVFKDIFPDAVKIGMVSSAEIINTIADKIGRAH
;
A
#
# COMPACT_ATOMS: atom_id res chain seq x y z
N MET A 1 7.96 10.48 -16.38
CA MET A 1 6.69 9.88 -15.92
C MET A 1 6.54 10.08 -14.43
N LYS A 2 5.38 10.53 -13.99
CA LYS A 2 5.09 10.63 -12.56
C LYS A 2 4.92 9.25 -11.94
N THR A 3 5.35 9.12 -10.69
CA THR A 3 5.25 7.87 -9.93
C THR A 3 4.45 8.09 -8.65
N ALA A 4 3.73 7.08 -8.23
CA ALA A 4 2.97 7.12 -6.98
C ALA A 4 3.05 5.76 -6.28
N LEU A 5 3.09 5.81 -4.96
CA LEU A 5 3.09 4.64 -4.10
C LEU A 5 1.77 4.60 -3.33
N THR A 6 1.09 3.48 -3.35
CA THR A 6 -0.02 3.23 -2.42
C THR A 6 0.43 2.26 -1.33
N ILE A 7 0.12 2.61 -0.08
CA ILE A 7 0.34 1.73 1.08
C ILE A 7 -1.02 1.38 1.63
N ALA A 8 -1.49 0.18 1.39
CA ALA A 8 -2.86 -0.22 1.72
C ALA A 8 -2.99 -1.74 1.77
N GLY A 9 -4.19 -2.20 2.05
CA GLY A 9 -4.53 -3.61 2.01
C GLY A 9 -4.76 -4.11 0.59
N SER A 10 -4.63 -5.41 0.42
CA SER A 10 -4.96 -6.08 -0.82
C SER A 10 -6.41 -6.58 -0.77
N ASP A 11 -7.22 -6.17 -1.73
CA ASP A 11 -8.60 -6.63 -1.91
C ASP A 11 -8.64 -7.74 -2.95
N SER A 12 -9.00 -8.95 -2.53
CA SER A 12 -9.04 -10.09 -3.44
C SER A 12 -10.05 -9.93 -4.58
N SER A 13 -11.07 -9.10 -4.39
CA SER A 13 -12.07 -8.82 -5.44
C SER A 13 -11.66 -7.70 -6.40
N GLY A 14 -10.62 -6.95 -6.07
CA GLY A 14 -10.05 -5.94 -6.95
C GLY A 14 -10.75 -4.58 -6.94
N GLY A 15 -11.81 -4.39 -6.14
CA GLY A 15 -12.62 -3.17 -6.13
C GLY A 15 -12.17 -2.09 -5.16
N ALA A 16 -11.24 -2.41 -4.27
CA ALA A 16 -10.73 -1.49 -3.25
C ALA A 16 -9.24 -1.74 -3.03
N GLY A 17 -8.66 -1.13 -1.99
CA GLY A 17 -7.27 -1.34 -1.61
C GLY A 17 -6.27 -0.96 -2.70
N ILE A 18 -5.14 -1.67 -2.71
CA ILE A 18 -4.08 -1.39 -3.70
C ILE A 18 -4.55 -1.60 -5.13
N GLN A 19 -5.44 -2.55 -5.36
CA GLN A 19 -5.94 -2.86 -6.71
C GLN A 19 -6.69 -1.66 -7.31
N ALA A 20 -7.57 -1.04 -6.54
CA ALA A 20 -8.27 0.17 -6.98
C ALA A 20 -7.31 1.33 -7.22
N ASP A 21 -6.35 1.52 -6.33
CA ASP A 21 -5.37 2.60 -6.43
C ASP A 21 -4.48 2.44 -7.66
N LEU A 22 -3.97 1.23 -7.91
CA LEU A 22 -3.12 0.96 -9.07
C LEU A 22 -3.87 1.17 -10.39
N LYS A 23 -5.14 0.77 -10.45
CA LYS A 23 -5.99 1.02 -11.61
C LYS A 23 -6.18 2.52 -11.86
N SER A 24 -6.43 3.28 -10.79
CA SER A 24 -6.60 4.73 -10.87
C SER A 24 -5.31 5.41 -11.32
N PHE A 25 -4.16 5.02 -10.79
CA PHE A 25 -2.87 5.55 -11.20
C PHE A 25 -2.64 5.31 -12.70
N ALA A 26 -2.85 4.07 -13.15
CA ALA A 26 -2.65 3.71 -14.54
C ALA A 26 -3.58 4.51 -15.47
N ALA A 27 -4.85 4.68 -15.08
CA ALA A 27 -5.81 5.46 -15.84
C ALA A 27 -5.41 6.93 -15.99
N ASN A 28 -4.60 7.45 -15.07
CA ASN A 28 -4.12 8.83 -15.09
C ASN A 28 -2.69 8.96 -15.61
N GLY A 29 -2.14 7.91 -16.22
CA GLY A 29 -0.78 7.95 -16.77
C GLY A 29 0.32 7.97 -15.71
N VAL A 30 0.04 7.52 -14.51
CA VAL A 30 0.99 7.48 -13.39
C VAL A 30 1.52 6.06 -13.22
N PHE A 31 2.83 5.92 -13.05
CA PHE A 31 3.43 4.63 -12.73
C PHE A 31 3.14 4.31 -11.26
N GLY A 32 2.33 3.29 -11.02
CA GLY A 32 1.89 2.90 -9.67
C GLY A 32 2.74 1.81 -9.07
N MET A 33 3.12 2.01 -7.80
CA MET A 33 3.80 1.02 -6.99
C MET A 33 2.97 0.76 -5.73
N SER A 34 3.18 -0.37 -5.06
CA SER A 34 2.39 -0.72 -3.89
C SER A 34 3.22 -1.32 -2.77
N VAL A 35 2.81 -0.99 -1.55
CA VAL A 35 3.21 -1.68 -0.32
C VAL A 35 1.94 -2.24 0.31
N ILE A 36 1.94 -3.55 0.55
CA ILE A 36 0.78 -4.24 1.09
C ILE A 36 0.94 -4.37 2.60
N ASN A 37 -0.01 -3.81 3.36
CA ASN A 37 0.01 -3.89 4.83
C ASN A 37 -0.98 -4.90 5.39
N SER A 38 -1.91 -5.40 4.57
CA SER A 38 -2.83 -6.47 4.95
C SER A 38 -3.36 -7.17 3.70
N VAL A 39 -3.81 -8.40 3.87
CA VAL A 39 -4.47 -9.16 2.81
C VAL A 39 -5.90 -9.42 3.28
N THR A 40 -6.88 -9.08 2.46
CA THR A 40 -8.28 -9.36 2.78
C THR A 40 -8.83 -10.46 1.89
N SER A 41 -9.56 -11.38 2.51
CA SER A 41 -10.43 -12.32 1.79
C SER A 41 -11.77 -11.63 1.60
N GLN A 42 -12.02 -11.13 0.41
CA GLN A 42 -13.10 -10.19 0.14
C GLN A 42 -13.69 -10.45 -1.25
N ASN A 43 -14.98 -10.18 -1.37
CA ASN A 43 -15.66 -10.13 -2.66
C ASN A 43 -16.69 -9.00 -2.63
N THR A 44 -17.54 -8.90 -3.65
CA THR A 44 -18.51 -7.81 -3.76
C THR A 44 -19.59 -7.82 -2.68
N THR A 45 -19.73 -8.93 -1.93
CA THR A 45 -20.74 -9.05 -0.86
C THR A 45 -20.19 -8.77 0.53
N GLY A 46 -18.88 -8.74 0.72
CA GLY A 46 -18.32 -8.42 2.04
C GLY A 46 -16.88 -8.85 2.24
N VAL A 47 -16.38 -8.56 3.42
CA VAL A 47 -15.04 -8.94 3.88
C VAL A 47 -15.17 -10.14 4.79
N PHE A 48 -14.48 -11.23 4.47
CA PHE A 48 -14.57 -12.50 5.19
C PHE A 48 -13.36 -12.79 6.07
N GLY A 49 -12.27 -12.10 5.86
CA GLY A 49 -11.08 -12.25 6.67
C GLY A 49 -10.06 -11.15 6.36
N VAL A 50 -9.27 -10.80 7.37
CA VAL A 50 -8.19 -9.82 7.27
C VAL A 50 -6.95 -10.43 7.90
N TYR A 51 -5.84 -10.40 7.16
CA TYR A 51 -4.55 -10.84 7.66
C TYR A 51 -3.56 -9.69 7.57
N ASP A 52 -3.10 -9.22 8.72
CA ASP A 52 -2.11 -8.14 8.77
C ASP A 52 -0.72 -8.65 8.40
N ILE A 53 -0.03 -7.90 7.56
CA ILE A 53 1.37 -8.20 7.21
C ILE A 53 2.26 -7.79 8.40
N PRO A 54 3.23 -8.61 8.79
CA PRO A 54 4.18 -8.23 9.84
C PRO A 54 4.88 -6.91 9.55
N CYS A 55 5.13 -6.12 10.58
CA CYS A 55 5.70 -4.77 10.44
C CYS A 55 7.05 -4.77 9.75
N ASP A 56 7.89 -5.78 9.99
CA ASP A 56 9.19 -5.89 9.33
C ASP A 56 9.06 -6.13 7.83
N VAL A 57 8.01 -6.84 7.40
CA VAL A 57 7.73 -7.06 5.97
C VAL A 57 7.19 -5.78 5.33
N VAL A 58 6.33 -5.04 6.03
CA VAL A 58 5.87 -3.72 5.55
C VAL A 58 7.06 -2.78 5.37
N ALA A 59 7.93 -2.70 6.36
CA ALA A 59 9.13 -1.88 6.31
C ALA A 59 10.05 -2.28 5.16
N SER A 60 10.24 -3.58 4.94
CA SER A 60 11.05 -4.11 3.85
C SER A 60 10.51 -3.73 2.48
N GLN A 61 9.20 -3.76 2.30
CA GLN A 61 8.58 -3.32 1.04
C GLN A 61 8.83 -1.84 0.78
N ILE A 62 8.69 -0.99 1.80
CA ILE A 62 8.93 0.45 1.68
C ILE A 62 10.39 0.71 1.29
N ASP A 63 11.32 0.05 1.96
CA ASP A 63 12.75 0.19 1.66
C ASP A 63 13.05 -0.23 0.22
N ALA A 64 12.48 -1.33 -0.25
CA ALA A 64 12.69 -1.82 -1.61
C ALA A 64 12.22 -0.81 -2.66
N VAL A 65 11.05 -0.20 -2.44
CA VAL A 65 10.52 0.81 -3.37
C VAL A 65 11.40 2.06 -3.35
N PHE A 66 11.72 2.57 -2.16
CA PHE A 66 12.45 3.84 -2.03
C PHE A 66 13.89 3.76 -2.53
N LYS A 67 14.50 2.58 -2.50
CA LYS A 67 15.86 2.39 -3.01
C LYS A 67 15.95 2.45 -4.53
N ASP A 68 14.87 2.10 -5.21
CA ASP A 68 14.86 2.01 -6.67
C ASP A 68 14.17 3.22 -7.27
N ILE A 69 12.87 3.36 -7.05
CA ILE A 69 12.08 4.48 -7.59
C ILE A 69 11.47 5.24 -6.43
N PHE A 70 12.06 6.39 -6.07
CA PHE A 70 11.50 7.24 -5.02
C PHE A 70 10.20 7.86 -5.56
N PRO A 71 9.04 7.62 -4.90
CA PRO A 71 7.77 8.06 -5.45
C PRO A 71 7.61 9.58 -5.37
N ASP A 72 6.94 10.15 -6.39
CA ASP A 72 6.55 11.56 -6.39
C ASP A 72 5.43 11.84 -5.39
N ALA A 73 4.57 10.85 -5.15
CA ALA A 73 3.46 10.97 -4.20
C ALA A 73 3.23 9.63 -3.49
N VAL A 74 2.75 9.69 -2.26
CA VAL A 74 2.41 8.52 -1.46
C VAL A 74 0.96 8.66 -0.98
N LYS A 75 0.15 7.63 -1.24
CA LYS A 75 -1.20 7.52 -0.69
C LYS A 75 -1.19 6.43 0.37
N ILE A 76 -1.70 6.73 1.56
CA ILE A 76 -1.88 5.75 2.62
C ILE A 76 -3.37 5.47 2.75
N GLY A 77 -3.75 4.23 2.49
CA GLY A 77 -5.12 3.76 2.66
C GLY A 77 -5.41 3.35 4.10
N MET A 78 -6.42 2.50 4.27
CA MET A 78 -6.77 2.00 5.59
C MET A 78 -5.63 1.15 6.16
N VAL A 79 -5.30 1.40 7.42
CA VAL A 79 -4.32 0.63 8.18
C VAL A 79 -5.00 0.09 9.43
N SER A 80 -4.97 -1.22 9.61
CA SER A 80 -5.73 -1.90 10.66
C SER A 80 -5.06 -1.92 12.03
N SER A 81 -3.76 -1.59 12.11
CA SER A 81 -2.97 -1.75 13.33
C SER A 81 -2.14 -0.49 13.59
N ALA A 82 -2.10 -0.08 14.88
CA ALA A 82 -1.27 1.05 15.31
C ALA A 82 0.22 0.76 15.08
N GLU A 83 0.65 -0.49 15.23
CA GLU A 83 2.04 -0.87 14.99
C GLU A 83 2.45 -0.67 13.53
N ILE A 84 1.58 -1.03 12.60
CA ILE A 84 1.82 -0.82 11.17
C ILE A 84 1.83 0.67 10.84
N ILE A 85 0.90 1.44 11.41
CA ILE A 85 0.89 2.91 11.24
C ILE A 85 2.22 3.51 11.68
N ASN A 86 2.72 3.13 12.84
CA ASN A 86 3.99 3.63 13.37
C ASN A 86 5.17 3.23 12.47
N THR A 87 5.17 2.02 11.95
CA THR A 87 6.19 1.54 11.02
C THR A 87 6.23 2.38 9.75
N ILE A 88 5.06 2.63 9.16
CA ILE A 88 4.94 3.44 7.95
C ILE A 88 5.41 4.86 8.21
N ALA A 89 4.95 5.47 9.30
CA ALA A 89 5.32 6.84 9.65
C ALA A 89 6.83 6.98 9.87
N ASP A 90 7.45 6.02 10.55
CA ASP A 90 8.90 6.01 10.77
C ASP A 90 9.67 5.94 9.45
N LYS A 91 9.30 5.03 8.56
CA LYS A 91 9.98 4.85 7.28
C LYS A 91 9.83 6.07 6.36
N ILE A 92 8.63 6.63 6.26
CA ILE A 92 8.39 7.80 5.43
C ILE A 92 9.09 9.03 6.02
N GLY A 93 9.05 9.19 7.35
CA GLY A 93 9.73 10.28 8.03
C GLY A 93 11.24 10.28 7.82
N ARG A 94 11.86 9.11 7.77
CA ARG A 94 13.30 8.98 7.51
C ARG A 94 13.68 9.25 6.06
N ALA A 95 12.75 9.07 5.14
CA ALA A 95 13.00 9.27 3.71
C ALA A 95 13.00 10.77 3.33
N HIS A 96 12.48 11.60 4.20
CA HIS A 96 12.45 13.05 4.03
C HIS A 96 13.43 13.71 4.98
#